data_66d58ecfa5c39b869db88e345bd79ca0
#
_entry.id   66d58ecfa5c39b869db88e345bd79ca0
#
_cell.length_a   1.000
_cell.length_b   1.000
_cell.length_c   1.000
_cell.angle_alpha   90.00
_cell.angle_beta   90.00
_cell.angle_gamma   90.00
#
_symmetry.space_group_name_H-M   'P 1'
#
loop_
_entity.id
_entity.type
_entity.pdbx_description
1 polymer ?
#
loop_
_entity_poly.entity_id
_entity_poly.type
_entity_poly.pdbx_seq_one_letter_code
_entity_poly.pdbx_strand_id
1 'polypeptide(L)'
;MIEMLKKAKAAKASVSLLTTSQKNAALEAMADALLKNESAILAANEADLAQARVSVSDVMLDRLALSKARIAGMAQGIRDVCKLPDPVGLLLDEYIRADGLKIQKVSVPMGVIAIIYESRPNVTSDAAALALKSGNVCILRGGKEAFRSANAIVNALKAGLASVGIPEDAVNLVQDTSRESARALMTATGFVDLLIPRGGAGLINSCVQNATVPCIATGTGICHVYVEKSADQEQALRIIENAKTSRPSVCNAEEVLLVDKQIAAEFLPKLHERIGNRVEFRLDEYTQAIIPGKPAGAADFDTEFLDYILAVKCVENVQEAVAHIAAHSTGHSEAIVSRDEEAQRIFAAGVDSAAVYINASTRFTDGGEFGLGCEMGISTQKLHARGPMGPRELTSYKYLITGNGHIR
;
A
#
# COMPACT_ATOMS: atom_id res chain seq x y z
N MET A 1 -15.09 13.92 -18.02
CA MET A 1 -15.32 12.74 -17.14
C MET A 1 -16.08 11.65 -17.85
N ILE A 2 -17.35 11.82 -18.21
CA ILE A 2 -18.19 10.72 -18.72
C ILE A 2 -17.65 10.04 -19.99
N GLU A 3 -17.11 10.79 -20.94
CA GLU A 3 -16.54 10.21 -22.17
C GLU A 3 -15.28 9.36 -21.88
N MET A 4 -14.45 9.78 -20.94
CA MET A 4 -13.31 8.98 -20.48
C MET A 4 -13.79 7.68 -19.80
N LEU A 5 -14.81 7.74 -18.93
CA LEU A 5 -15.40 6.56 -18.30
C LEU A 5 -15.97 5.57 -19.33
N LYS A 6 -16.65 6.05 -20.37
CA LYS A 6 -17.15 5.21 -21.46
C LYS A 6 -16.01 4.51 -22.22
N LYS A 7 -14.92 5.24 -22.54
CA LYS A 7 -13.75 4.70 -23.22
C LYS A 7 -13.04 3.64 -22.35
N ALA A 8 -12.82 3.93 -21.08
CA ALA A 8 -12.25 2.99 -20.13
C ALA A 8 -13.08 1.70 -20.02
N LYS A 9 -14.41 1.85 -19.92
CA LYS A 9 -15.33 0.70 -19.88
C LYS A 9 -15.29 -0.10 -21.18
N ALA A 10 -15.21 0.55 -22.35
CA ALA A 10 -15.11 -0.12 -23.64
C ALA A 10 -13.78 -0.90 -23.80
N ALA A 11 -12.67 -0.37 -23.29
CA ALA A 11 -11.36 -1.03 -23.31
C ALA A 11 -11.29 -2.27 -22.41
N LYS A 12 -12.16 -2.39 -21.38
CA LYS A 12 -12.18 -3.49 -20.41
C LYS A 12 -12.15 -4.88 -21.07
N ALA A 13 -12.97 -5.10 -22.09
CA ALA A 13 -13.10 -6.40 -22.74
C ALA A 13 -11.78 -6.83 -23.42
N SER A 14 -11.15 -5.93 -24.19
CA SER A 14 -9.89 -6.22 -24.88
C SER A 14 -8.73 -6.38 -23.91
N VAL A 15 -8.64 -5.54 -22.88
CA VAL A 15 -7.57 -5.61 -21.86
C VAL A 15 -7.67 -6.89 -21.05
N SER A 16 -8.87 -7.33 -20.68
CA SER A 16 -9.08 -8.56 -19.90
C SER A 16 -8.72 -9.85 -20.65
N LEU A 17 -8.66 -9.80 -21.98
CA LEU A 17 -8.32 -10.94 -22.84
C LEU A 17 -6.85 -10.98 -23.27
N LEU A 18 -6.03 -10.01 -22.84
CA LEU A 18 -4.61 -10.01 -23.16
C LEU A 18 -3.92 -11.25 -22.57
N THR A 19 -3.14 -11.91 -23.39
CA THR A 19 -2.27 -12.99 -22.94
C THR A 19 -1.14 -12.47 -22.07
N THR A 20 -0.52 -13.35 -21.27
CA THR A 20 0.64 -13.00 -20.45
C THR A 20 1.77 -12.37 -21.30
N SER A 21 2.02 -12.91 -22.50
CA SER A 21 3.02 -12.36 -23.42
C SER A 21 2.70 -10.93 -23.86
N GLN A 22 1.44 -10.65 -24.21
CA GLN A 22 1.00 -9.32 -24.59
C GLN A 22 1.08 -8.31 -23.44
N LYS A 23 0.66 -8.72 -22.22
CA LYS A 23 0.81 -7.89 -21.02
C LYS A 23 2.27 -7.57 -20.74
N ASN A 24 3.16 -8.57 -20.84
CA ASN A 24 4.57 -8.38 -20.59
C ASN A 24 5.23 -7.49 -21.64
N ALA A 25 4.91 -7.66 -22.93
CA ALA A 25 5.38 -6.76 -23.99
C ALA A 25 4.90 -5.32 -23.78
N ALA A 26 3.66 -5.13 -23.34
CA ALA A 26 3.13 -3.82 -23.02
C ALA A 26 3.84 -3.16 -21.82
N LEU A 27 4.11 -3.92 -20.76
CA LEU A 27 4.84 -3.44 -19.59
C LEU A 27 6.27 -3.01 -19.94
N GLU A 28 7.00 -3.81 -20.73
CA GLU A 28 8.35 -3.44 -21.21
C GLU A 28 8.29 -2.16 -22.07
N ALA A 29 7.33 -2.06 -23.00
CA ALA A 29 7.16 -0.87 -23.81
C ALA A 29 6.81 0.38 -22.98
N MET A 30 6.01 0.23 -21.91
CA MET A 30 5.71 1.30 -20.96
C MET A 30 6.97 1.75 -20.20
N ALA A 31 7.80 0.80 -19.74
CA ALA A 31 9.05 1.09 -19.04
C ALA A 31 10.04 1.84 -19.96
N ASP A 32 10.20 1.39 -21.20
CA ASP A 32 11.06 2.02 -22.20
C ASP A 32 10.56 3.43 -22.57
N ALA A 33 9.24 3.60 -22.67
CA ALA A 33 8.63 4.90 -22.95
C ALA A 33 8.85 5.91 -21.84
N LEU A 34 8.84 5.50 -20.55
CA LEU A 34 9.19 6.38 -19.44
C LEU A 34 10.63 6.90 -19.55
N LEU A 35 11.59 6.02 -19.84
CA LEU A 35 13.00 6.39 -20.01
C LEU A 35 13.20 7.29 -21.22
N LYS A 36 12.53 7.00 -22.34
CA LYS A 36 12.58 7.81 -23.56
C LYS A 36 12.04 9.23 -23.33
N ASN A 37 11.04 9.37 -22.46
CA ASN A 37 10.39 10.66 -22.17
C ASN A 37 10.91 11.31 -20.86
N GLU A 38 12.05 10.85 -20.30
CA GLU A 38 12.64 11.33 -19.05
C GLU A 38 12.70 12.88 -18.99
N SER A 39 13.24 13.52 -20.04
CA SER A 39 13.38 14.98 -20.06
C SER A 39 12.05 15.73 -19.97
N ALA A 40 11.03 15.25 -20.67
CA ALA A 40 9.68 15.84 -20.64
C ALA A 40 9.02 15.65 -19.26
N ILE A 41 9.20 14.48 -18.64
CA ILE A 41 8.69 14.19 -17.30
C ILE A 41 9.38 15.07 -16.25
N LEU A 42 10.71 15.23 -16.34
CA LEU A 42 11.47 16.10 -15.42
C LEU A 42 11.06 17.57 -15.56
N ALA A 43 10.88 18.07 -16.80
CA ALA A 43 10.42 19.44 -17.02
C ALA A 43 9.00 19.68 -16.44
N ALA A 44 8.10 18.72 -16.60
CA ALA A 44 6.75 18.77 -16.02
C ALA A 44 6.82 18.75 -14.47
N ASN A 45 7.71 17.96 -13.90
CA ASN A 45 7.92 17.87 -12.46
C ASN A 45 8.52 19.16 -11.87
N GLU A 46 9.47 19.76 -12.55
CA GLU A 46 10.03 21.05 -12.13
C GLU A 46 8.96 22.15 -12.05
N ALA A 47 8.05 22.19 -13.04
CA ALA A 47 6.91 23.12 -13.05
C ALA A 47 5.93 22.85 -11.88
N ASP A 48 5.67 21.58 -11.53
CA ASP A 48 4.87 21.21 -10.36
C ASP A 48 5.55 21.62 -9.06
N LEU A 49 6.84 21.34 -8.91
CA LEU A 49 7.64 21.72 -7.72
C LEU A 49 7.70 23.25 -7.55
N ALA A 50 7.89 24.00 -8.61
CA ALA A 50 7.90 25.46 -8.56
C ALA A 50 6.58 26.03 -8.02
N GLN A 51 5.45 25.43 -8.41
CA GLN A 51 4.14 25.82 -7.90
C GLN A 51 3.89 25.34 -6.46
N ALA A 52 4.35 24.13 -6.12
CA ALA A 52 4.10 23.51 -4.83
C ALA A 52 4.89 24.17 -3.67
N ARG A 53 6.09 24.71 -3.93
CA ARG A 53 6.98 25.34 -2.90
C ARG A 53 6.30 26.41 -2.05
N VAL A 54 5.24 27.05 -2.55
CA VAL A 54 4.52 28.13 -1.84
C VAL A 54 3.48 27.60 -0.86
N SER A 55 3.14 26.29 -0.94
CA SER A 55 1.94 25.76 -0.25
C SER A 55 2.12 24.39 0.44
N VAL A 56 3.26 23.72 0.26
CA VAL A 56 3.49 22.39 0.85
C VAL A 56 4.79 22.37 1.66
N SER A 57 4.90 21.46 2.63
CA SER A 57 6.09 21.26 3.45
C SER A 57 7.26 20.65 2.66
N ASP A 58 8.48 20.78 3.19
CA ASP A 58 9.69 20.19 2.58
C ASP A 58 9.59 18.67 2.42
N VAL A 59 8.98 17.97 3.37
CA VAL A 59 8.69 16.53 3.31
C VAL A 59 7.79 16.21 2.13
N MET A 60 6.78 17.04 1.87
CA MET A 60 5.88 16.86 0.73
C MET A 60 6.56 17.23 -0.59
N LEU A 61 7.47 18.22 -0.61
CA LEU A 61 8.27 18.53 -1.77
C LEU A 61 9.20 17.38 -2.16
N ASP A 62 9.84 16.71 -1.19
CA ASP A 62 10.64 15.51 -1.48
C ASP A 62 9.80 14.37 -2.07
N ARG A 63 8.56 14.19 -1.58
CA ARG A 63 7.63 13.19 -2.13
C ARG A 63 7.19 13.48 -3.57
N LEU A 64 7.08 14.77 -3.93
CA LEU A 64 6.71 15.23 -5.28
C LEU A 64 7.89 15.17 -6.24
N ALA A 65 9.12 15.38 -5.75
CA ALA A 65 10.29 15.50 -6.59
C ALA A 65 10.59 14.22 -7.36
N LEU A 66 10.84 14.36 -8.67
CA LEU A 66 11.40 13.32 -9.51
C LEU A 66 12.86 13.64 -9.84
N SER A 67 13.64 12.61 -10.07
CA SER A 67 15.00 12.68 -10.59
C SER A 67 15.17 11.59 -11.64
N LYS A 68 16.25 11.65 -12.41
CA LYS A 68 16.61 10.57 -13.35
C LYS A 68 16.62 9.20 -12.66
N ALA A 69 17.22 9.13 -11.47
CA ALA A 69 17.25 7.89 -10.68
C ALA A 69 15.85 7.43 -10.27
N ARG A 70 14.95 8.34 -9.86
CA ARG A 70 13.55 8.00 -9.51
C ARG A 70 12.77 7.52 -10.74
N ILE A 71 12.95 8.15 -11.92
CA ILE A 71 12.30 7.69 -13.17
C ILE A 71 12.85 6.32 -13.60
N ALA A 72 14.16 6.12 -13.50
CA ALA A 72 14.75 4.79 -13.74
C ALA A 72 14.20 3.74 -12.77
N GLY A 73 14.01 4.10 -11.50
CA GLY A 73 13.36 3.25 -10.50
C GLY A 73 11.92 2.90 -10.86
N MET A 74 11.13 3.86 -11.38
CA MET A 74 9.77 3.63 -11.87
C MET A 74 9.76 2.63 -13.04
N ALA A 75 10.65 2.80 -14.02
CA ALA A 75 10.79 1.88 -15.14
C ALA A 75 11.21 0.48 -14.67
N GLN A 76 12.13 0.40 -13.71
CA GLN A 76 12.54 -0.88 -13.12
C GLN A 76 11.40 -1.56 -12.37
N GLY A 77 10.61 -0.82 -11.60
CA GLY A 77 9.40 -1.33 -10.92
C GLY A 77 8.40 -1.94 -11.90
N ILE A 78 8.15 -1.31 -13.06
CA ILE A 78 7.33 -1.89 -14.13
C ILE A 78 7.92 -3.20 -14.64
N ARG A 79 9.25 -3.28 -14.86
CA ARG A 79 9.94 -4.49 -15.29
C ARG A 79 9.89 -5.60 -14.23
N ASP A 80 9.91 -5.24 -12.96
CA ASP A 80 9.77 -6.22 -11.88
C ASP A 80 8.35 -6.80 -11.83
N VAL A 81 7.32 -5.96 -12.03
CA VAL A 81 5.94 -6.43 -12.23
C VAL A 81 5.82 -7.34 -13.48
N CYS A 82 6.55 -7.05 -14.55
CA CYS A 82 6.57 -7.90 -15.75
C CYS A 82 7.00 -9.34 -15.44
N LYS A 83 7.97 -9.52 -14.54
CA LYS A 83 8.51 -10.84 -14.13
C LYS A 83 7.55 -11.65 -13.25
N LEU A 84 6.56 -11.01 -12.62
CA LEU A 84 5.61 -11.70 -11.76
C LEU A 84 4.75 -12.68 -12.55
N PRO A 85 4.26 -13.76 -11.92
CA PRO A 85 3.27 -14.64 -12.51
C PRO A 85 2.01 -13.86 -12.91
N ASP A 86 1.39 -14.25 -14.03
CA ASP A 86 0.10 -13.68 -14.42
C ASP A 86 -0.97 -14.14 -13.44
N PRO A 87 -1.69 -13.22 -12.78
CA PRO A 87 -2.70 -13.59 -11.80
C PRO A 87 -4.05 -13.98 -12.44
N VAL A 88 -4.21 -13.82 -13.75
CA VAL A 88 -5.47 -14.07 -14.47
C VAL A 88 -5.51 -15.49 -15.02
N GLY A 89 -6.65 -16.16 -14.89
CA GLY A 89 -6.85 -17.51 -15.38
C GLY A 89 -6.30 -18.61 -14.47
N LEU A 90 -5.86 -18.27 -13.27
CA LEU A 90 -5.41 -19.27 -12.29
C LEU A 90 -6.58 -20.13 -11.81
N LEU A 91 -6.41 -21.46 -11.81
CA LEU A 91 -7.32 -22.39 -11.15
C LEU A 91 -7.14 -22.24 -9.64
N LEU A 92 -8.17 -21.71 -8.96
CA LEU A 92 -8.17 -21.50 -7.51
C LEU A 92 -8.73 -22.68 -6.75
N ASP A 93 -9.71 -23.38 -7.35
CA ASP A 93 -10.37 -24.54 -6.78
C ASP A 93 -11.06 -25.34 -7.89
N GLU A 94 -11.19 -26.66 -7.70
CA GLU A 94 -11.86 -27.55 -8.65
C GLU A 94 -12.49 -28.74 -7.90
N TYR A 95 -13.71 -29.06 -8.26
CA TYR A 95 -14.32 -30.33 -7.84
C TYR A 95 -15.31 -30.85 -8.90
N ILE A 96 -15.53 -32.17 -8.90
CA ILE A 96 -16.47 -32.84 -9.76
C ILE A 96 -17.58 -33.40 -8.86
N ARG A 97 -18.83 -33.05 -9.16
CA ARG A 97 -20.00 -33.58 -8.46
C ARG A 97 -20.19 -35.06 -8.79
N ALA A 98 -20.98 -35.74 -7.96
CA ALA A 98 -21.29 -37.18 -8.15
C ALA A 98 -21.99 -37.51 -9.50
N ASP A 99 -22.69 -36.52 -10.08
CA ASP A 99 -23.31 -36.61 -11.41
C ASP A 99 -22.36 -36.29 -12.58
N GLY A 100 -21.08 -36.00 -12.30
CA GLY A 100 -20.05 -35.68 -13.30
C GLY A 100 -19.96 -34.20 -13.69
N LEU A 101 -20.78 -33.30 -13.11
CA LEU A 101 -20.67 -31.86 -13.37
C LEU A 101 -19.36 -31.32 -12.77
N LYS A 102 -18.50 -30.80 -13.62
CA LYS A 102 -17.23 -30.22 -13.23
C LYS A 102 -17.40 -28.74 -12.90
N ILE A 103 -16.94 -28.31 -11.72
CA ILE A 103 -16.98 -26.91 -11.24
C ILE A 103 -15.57 -26.45 -10.96
N GLN A 104 -15.15 -25.39 -11.65
CA GLN A 104 -13.84 -24.76 -11.50
C GLN A 104 -14.00 -23.32 -11.06
N LYS A 105 -13.23 -22.90 -10.05
CA LYS A 105 -13.12 -21.50 -9.63
C LYS A 105 -11.85 -20.93 -10.24
N VAL A 106 -11.98 -19.91 -11.10
CA VAL A 106 -10.84 -19.33 -11.81
C VAL A 106 -10.73 -17.83 -11.55
N SER A 107 -9.50 -17.33 -11.45
CA SER A 107 -9.24 -15.89 -11.26
C SER A 107 -9.56 -15.10 -12.53
N VAL A 108 -10.10 -13.89 -12.35
CA VAL A 108 -10.43 -12.94 -13.42
C VAL A 108 -10.08 -11.52 -13.01
N PRO A 109 -9.83 -10.59 -13.94
CA PRO A 109 -9.65 -9.17 -13.60
C PRO A 109 -10.85 -8.60 -12.84
N MET A 110 -10.61 -7.60 -11.99
CA MET A 110 -11.69 -6.79 -11.40
C MET A 110 -12.47 -6.03 -12.47
N GLY A 111 -11.76 -5.45 -13.43
CA GLY A 111 -12.35 -4.70 -14.53
C GLY A 111 -11.76 -3.31 -14.69
N VAL A 112 -12.51 -2.26 -14.37
CA VAL A 112 -12.03 -0.87 -14.36
C VAL A 112 -11.69 -0.48 -12.94
N ILE A 113 -10.42 -0.20 -12.65
CA ILE A 113 -9.93 0.21 -11.34
C ILE A 113 -9.65 1.71 -11.36
N ALA A 114 -10.26 2.45 -10.44
CA ALA A 114 -9.96 3.85 -10.22
C ALA A 114 -9.03 4.03 -9.01
N ILE A 115 -7.98 4.83 -9.19
CA ILE A 115 -7.03 5.15 -8.13
C ILE A 115 -7.05 6.66 -7.90
N ILE A 116 -7.43 7.08 -6.68
CA ILE A 116 -7.37 8.48 -6.25
C ILE A 116 -6.16 8.61 -5.33
N TYR A 117 -5.17 9.44 -5.71
CA TYR A 117 -3.92 9.53 -4.96
C TYR A 117 -3.41 10.97 -4.80
N GLU A 118 -2.58 11.17 -3.78
CA GLU A 118 -1.99 12.46 -3.42
C GLU A 118 -0.48 12.43 -3.61
N SER A 119 0.09 13.57 -4.05
CA SER A 119 1.51 13.97 -3.93
C SER A 119 2.59 12.90 -4.20
N ARG A 120 2.33 11.92 -5.06
CA ARG A 120 3.27 10.83 -5.38
C ARG A 120 3.25 10.49 -6.86
N PRO A 121 4.07 11.16 -7.70
CA PRO A 121 4.08 10.91 -9.15
C PRO A 121 4.36 9.45 -9.53
N ASN A 122 5.18 8.72 -8.74
CA ASN A 122 5.49 7.31 -8.99
C ASN A 122 4.26 6.41 -8.91
N VAL A 123 3.26 6.74 -8.09
CA VAL A 123 2.01 5.96 -8.01
C VAL A 123 1.32 5.86 -9.37
N THR A 124 1.53 6.86 -10.25
CA THR A 124 0.99 6.86 -11.62
C THR A 124 1.47 5.65 -12.42
N SER A 125 2.78 5.36 -12.39
CA SER A 125 3.37 4.22 -13.10
C SER A 125 3.09 2.89 -12.42
N ASP A 126 3.20 2.85 -11.10
CA ASP A 126 3.01 1.64 -10.31
C ASP A 126 1.58 1.11 -10.45
N ALA A 127 0.59 2.00 -10.30
CA ALA A 127 -0.82 1.65 -10.44
C ALA A 127 -1.17 1.19 -11.87
N ALA A 128 -0.64 1.87 -12.91
CA ALA A 128 -0.87 1.48 -14.30
C ALA A 128 -0.27 0.10 -14.60
N ALA A 129 0.94 -0.18 -14.10
CA ALA A 129 1.62 -1.47 -14.32
C ALA A 129 0.87 -2.61 -13.65
N LEU A 130 0.51 -2.46 -12.37
CA LEU A 130 -0.21 -3.47 -11.60
C LEU A 130 -1.61 -3.74 -12.19
N ALA A 131 -2.33 -2.69 -12.59
CA ALA A 131 -3.63 -2.82 -13.23
C ALA A 131 -3.50 -3.59 -14.57
N LEU A 132 -2.56 -3.25 -15.43
CA LEU A 132 -2.37 -3.92 -16.71
C LEU A 132 -1.94 -5.39 -16.53
N LYS A 133 -1.01 -5.68 -15.61
CA LYS A 133 -0.57 -7.06 -15.31
C LYS A 133 -1.73 -7.93 -14.87
N SER A 134 -2.65 -7.39 -14.11
CA SER A 134 -3.85 -8.08 -13.63
C SER A 134 -5.05 -7.99 -14.62
N GLY A 135 -4.81 -7.51 -15.86
CA GLY A 135 -5.82 -7.46 -16.92
C GLY A 135 -6.90 -6.40 -16.72
N ASN A 136 -6.63 -5.38 -15.92
CA ASN A 136 -7.56 -4.30 -15.60
C ASN A 136 -7.27 -3.03 -16.40
N VAL A 137 -8.31 -2.24 -16.63
CA VAL A 137 -8.20 -0.85 -17.07
C VAL A 137 -7.98 0.05 -15.85
N CYS A 138 -7.09 1.01 -15.98
CA CYS A 138 -6.71 1.93 -14.91
C CYS A 138 -7.26 3.35 -15.17
N ILE A 139 -7.92 3.94 -14.18
CA ILE A 139 -8.29 5.36 -14.14
C ILE A 139 -7.58 6.02 -12.98
N LEU A 140 -6.71 6.97 -13.28
CA LEU A 140 -5.86 7.68 -12.34
C LEU A 140 -6.44 9.06 -12.07
N ARG A 141 -6.49 9.46 -10.79
CA ARG A 141 -6.83 10.81 -10.34
C ARG A 141 -5.82 11.26 -9.31
N GLY A 142 -4.79 11.97 -9.78
CA GLY A 142 -3.73 12.54 -8.95
C GLY A 142 -4.12 13.87 -8.29
N GLY A 143 -3.37 14.27 -7.26
CA GLY A 143 -3.47 15.60 -6.66
C GLY A 143 -3.08 16.70 -7.64
N LYS A 144 -3.60 17.91 -7.41
CA LYS A 144 -3.32 19.09 -8.25
C LYS A 144 -1.84 19.48 -8.28
N GLU A 145 -1.15 19.20 -7.19
CA GLU A 145 0.26 19.53 -6.96
C GLU A 145 1.24 18.67 -7.77
N ALA A 146 0.78 17.52 -8.31
CA ALA A 146 1.58 16.61 -9.14
C ALA A 146 0.97 16.40 -10.53
N PHE A 147 0.02 17.24 -10.94
CA PHE A 147 -0.80 16.98 -12.13
C PHE A 147 0.02 16.97 -13.41
N ARG A 148 0.94 17.93 -13.63
CA ARG A 148 1.77 17.98 -14.84
C ARG A 148 2.66 16.75 -14.95
N SER A 149 3.28 16.37 -13.83
CA SER A 149 4.10 15.16 -13.73
C SER A 149 3.29 13.91 -14.06
N ALA A 150 2.12 13.75 -13.43
CA ALA A 150 1.23 12.61 -13.69
C ALA A 150 0.79 12.56 -15.17
N ASN A 151 0.46 13.72 -15.76
CA ASN A 151 0.06 13.80 -17.17
C ASN A 151 1.20 13.42 -18.12
N ALA A 152 2.42 13.90 -17.87
CA ALA A 152 3.60 13.52 -18.66
C ALA A 152 3.89 12.01 -18.56
N ILE A 153 3.80 11.43 -17.36
CA ILE A 153 3.97 9.98 -17.12
C ILE A 153 2.89 9.21 -17.89
N VAL A 154 1.60 9.55 -17.75
CA VAL A 154 0.52 8.83 -18.44
C VAL A 154 0.66 8.92 -19.96
N ASN A 155 1.07 10.07 -20.50
CA ASN A 155 1.31 10.21 -21.94
C ASN A 155 2.45 9.28 -22.41
N ALA A 156 3.52 9.15 -21.64
CA ALA A 156 4.60 8.21 -21.93
C ALA A 156 4.09 6.75 -21.88
N LEU A 157 3.34 6.37 -20.84
CA LEU A 157 2.77 5.02 -20.73
C LEU A 157 1.84 4.68 -21.90
N LYS A 158 0.98 5.62 -22.30
CA LYS A 158 0.09 5.46 -23.46
C LYS A 158 0.86 5.27 -24.77
N ALA A 159 1.91 6.06 -24.99
CA ALA A 159 2.78 5.90 -26.15
C ALA A 159 3.44 4.50 -26.17
N GLY A 160 3.84 3.97 -25.01
CA GLY A 160 4.34 2.61 -24.86
C GLY A 160 3.27 1.58 -25.26
N LEU A 161 2.03 1.69 -24.74
CA LEU A 161 0.92 0.81 -25.09
C LEU A 161 0.62 0.82 -26.59
N ALA A 162 0.51 2.01 -27.19
CA ALA A 162 0.23 2.18 -28.62
C ALA A 162 1.31 1.52 -29.49
N SER A 163 2.58 1.58 -29.09
CA SER A 163 3.71 1.00 -29.84
C SER A 163 3.63 -0.53 -30.02
N VAL A 164 2.86 -1.20 -29.15
CA VAL A 164 2.64 -2.66 -29.17
C VAL A 164 1.19 -3.04 -29.47
N GLY A 165 0.38 -2.07 -29.97
CA GLY A 165 -1.00 -2.32 -30.40
C GLY A 165 -2.02 -2.53 -29.25
N ILE A 166 -1.70 -2.13 -28.02
CA ILE A 166 -2.62 -2.16 -26.90
C ILE A 166 -3.38 -0.84 -26.83
N PRO A 167 -4.71 -0.85 -26.56
CA PRO A 167 -5.49 0.36 -26.46
C PRO A 167 -4.95 1.34 -25.42
N GLU A 168 -4.75 2.60 -25.81
CA GLU A 168 -4.28 3.65 -24.90
C GLU A 168 -5.27 3.90 -23.75
N ASP A 169 -6.55 3.60 -23.97
CA ASP A 169 -7.59 3.72 -22.94
C ASP A 169 -7.50 2.64 -21.84
N ALA A 170 -6.51 1.73 -21.91
CA ALA A 170 -6.12 0.87 -20.78
C ALA A 170 -5.59 1.68 -19.60
N VAL A 171 -5.02 2.87 -19.83
CA VAL A 171 -4.56 3.80 -18.78
C VAL A 171 -5.15 5.18 -19.03
N ASN A 172 -5.85 5.73 -18.06
CA ASN A 172 -6.55 7.01 -18.16
C ASN A 172 -6.17 7.93 -17.01
N LEU A 173 -6.13 9.25 -17.26
CA LEU A 173 -5.91 10.27 -16.24
C LEU A 173 -7.08 11.27 -16.25
N VAL A 174 -7.70 11.47 -15.09
CA VAL A 174 -8.71 12.51 -14.90
C VAL A 174 -8.05 13.87 -15.02
N GLN A 175 -8.49 14.67 -15.98
CA GLN A 175 -7.88 15.99 -16.28
C GLN A 175 -8.33 17.10 -15.32
N ASP A 176 -9.49 16.96 -14.73
CA ASP A 176 -10.01 17.87 -13.70
C ASP A 176 -9.48 17.43 -12.32
N THR A 177 -8.73 18.32 -11.66
CA THR A 177 -8.17 18.08 -10.32
C THR A 177 -9.03 18.65 -9.18
N SER A 178 -10.27 19.08 -9.46
CA SER A 178 -11.22 19.54 -8.44
C SER A 178 -11.67 18.43 -7.49
N ARG A 179 -12.23 18.78 -6.34
CA ARG A 179 -12.83 17.80 -5.42
C ARG A 179 -14.07 17.15 -6.03
N GLU A 180 -14.79 17.88 -6.87
CA GLU A 180 -15.96 17.39 -7.61
C GLU A 180 -15.61 16.23 -8.53
N SER A 181 -14.47 16.29 -9.22
CA SER A 181 -13.99 15.19 -10.06
C SER A 181 -13.66 13.92 -9.27
N ALA A 182 -13.09 14.06 -8.09
CA ALA A 182 -12.85 12.94 -7.18
C ALA A 182 -14.17 12.31 -6.72
N ARG A 183 -15.15 13.14 -6.32
CA ARG A 183 -16.48 12.67 -5.92
C ARG A 183 -17.22 11.99 -7.08
N ALA A 184 -17.15 12.55 -8.27
CA ALA A 184 -17.73 11.94 -9.49
C ALA A 184 -17.13 10.55 -9.76
N LEU A 185 -15.82 10.37 -9.51
CA LEU A 185 -15.16 9.08 -9.67
C LEU A 185 -15.56 8.08 -8.57
N MET A 186 -15.69 8.53 -7.31
CA MET A 186 -16.19 7.72 -6.18
C MET A 186 -17.60 7.17 -6.43
N THR A 187 -18.40 7.89 -7.21
CA THR A 187 -19.81 7.53 -7.49
C THR A 187 -20.04 7.04 -8.92
N ALA A 188 -18.99 6.72 -9.67
CA ALA A 188 -19.06 6.27 -11.07
C ALA A 188 -19.54 4.81 -11.21
N THR A 189 -20.60 4.44 -10.50
CA THR A 189 -21.20 3.10 -10.52
C THR A 189 -21.60 2.70 -11.94
N GLY A 190 -21.28 1.46 -12.33
CA GLY A 190 -21.50 0.96 -13.68
C GLY A 190 -20.40 1.30 -14.70
N PHE A 191 -19.44 2.17 -14.35
CA PHE A 191 -18.23 2.45 -15.12
C PHE A 191 -16.96 1.99 -14.42
N VAL A 192 -16.90 2.14 -13.10
CA VAL A 192 -15.78 1.73 -12.25
C VAL A 192 -16.20 0.53 -11.43
N ASP A 193 -15.37 -0.51 -11.42
CA ASP A 193 -15.62 -1.75 -10.69
C ASP A 193 -14.96 -1.73 -9.29
N LEU A 194 -13.86 -0.99 -9.13
CA LEU A 194 -13.11 -0.90 -7.87
C LEU A 194 -12.47 0.48 -7.72
N LEU A 195 -12.55 1.05 -6.53
CA LEU A 195 -11.87 2.30 -6.13
C LEU A 195 -10.78 2.00 -5.10
N ILE A 196 -9.59 2.59 -5.27
CA ILE A 196 -8.47 2.48 -4.32
C ILE A 196 -7.94 3.89 -4.00
N PRO A 197 -8.18 4.43 -2.81
CA PRO A 197 -7.56 5.67 -2.36
C PRO A 197 -6.10 5.45 -1.93
N ARG A 198 -5.22 6.40 -2.22
CA ARG A 198 -3.80 6.44 -1.86
C ARG A 198 -3.41 7.82 -1.34
N GLY A 199 -3.53 8.05 -0.07
CA GLY A 199 -3.23 9.35 0.55
C GLY A 199 -3.36 9.33 2.06
N GLY A 200 -3.50 10.51 2.66
CA GLY A 200 -3.71 10.64 4.09
C GLY A 200 -5.11 10.20 4.55
N ALA A 201 -5.29 10.08 5.86
CA ALA A 201 -6.53 9.64 6.50
C ALA A 201 -7.78 10.38 5.99
N GLY A 202 -7.66 11.69 5.72
CA GLY A 202 -8.77 12.50 5.22
C GLY A 202 -9.28 12.04 3.85
N LEU A 203 -8.40 11.72 2.90
CA LEU A 203 -8.80 11.18 1.59
C LEU A 203 -9.40 9.78 1.75
N ILE A 204 -8.75 8.92 2.52
CA ILE A 204 -9.20 7.54 2.73
C ILE A 204 -10.60 7.53 3.34
N ASN A 205 -10.82 8.28 4.43
CA ASN A 205 -12.12 8.40 5.08
C ASN A 205 -13.18 8.98 4.14
N SER A 206 -12.82 10.00 3.34
CA SER A 206 -13.73 10.55 2.34
C SER A 206 -14.17 9.51 1.31
N CYS A 207 -13.23 8.69 0.81
CA CYS A 207 -13.57 7.62 -0.12
C CYS A 207 -14.45 6.55 0.51
N VAL A 208 -14.09 6.07 1.71
CA VAL A 208 -14.86 5.03 2.43
C VAL A 208 -16.29 5.48 2.74
N GLN A 209 -16.48 6.75 3.13
CA GLN A 209 -17.79 7.27 3.50
C GLN A 209 -18.67 7.66 2.31
N ASN A 210 -18.10 8.09 1.19
CA ASN A 210 -18.84 8.69 0.10
C ASN A 210 -18.87 7.86 -1.19
N ALA A 211 -18.03 6.80 -1.32
CA ALA A 211 -18.04 5.99 -2.52
C ALA A 211 -19.28 5.09 -2.59
N THR A 212 -19.92 5.06 -3.74
CA THR A 212 -20.92 4.04 -4.11
C THR A 212 -20.29 2.93 -4.95
N VAL A 213 -19.08 3.15 -5.46
CA VAL A 213 -18.22 2.13 -6.06
C VAL A 213 -17.55 1.33 -4.93
N PRO A 214 -17.44 -0.01 -5.04
CA PRO A 214 -16.67 -0.81 -4.09
C PRO A 214 -15.28 -0.23 -3.86
N CYS A 215 -14.89 -0.04 -2.59
CA CYS A 215 -13.64 0.63 -2.23
C CYS A 215 -12.77 -0.28 -1.37
N ILE A 216 -11.49 -0.43 -1.74
CA ILE A 216 -10.46 -1.02 -0.86
C ILE A 216 -9.71 0.11 -0.20
N ALA A 217 -9.94 0.31 1.10
CA ALA A 217 -9.22 1.30 1.87
C ALA A 217 -7.77 0.87 2.11
N THR A 218 -6.82 1.76 1.81
CA THR A 218 -5.45 1.64 2.32
C THR A 218 -5.42 2.23 3.73
N GLY A 219 -4.70 1.59 4.66
CA GLY A 219 -4.71 2.01 6.06
C GLY A 219 -3.67 3.10 6.38
N THR A 220 -3.93 3.87 7.44
CA THR A 220 -2.90 4.54 8.23
C THR A 220 -2.22 3.49 9.11
N GLY A 221 -0.96 3.71 9.52
CA GLY A 221 -0.20 2.72 10.26
C GLY A 221 0.15 3.19 11.67
N ILE A 222 -0.63 2.82 12.69
CA ILE A 222 -0.20 2.91 14.08
C ILE A 222 0.45 1.57 14.45
N CYS A 223 1.69 1.38 13.96
CA CYS A 223 2.39 0.11 14.11
C CYS A 223 3.02 -0.01 15.50
N HIS A 224 2.91 -1.19 16.09
CA HIS A 224 3.46 -1.49 17.40
C HIS A 224 4.64 -2.47 17.33
N VAL A 225 5.63 -2.25 18.17
CA VAL A 225 6.65 -3.26 18.48
C VAL A 225 6.55 -3.61 19.97
N TYR A 226 6.41 -4.88 20.30
CA TYR A 226 6.42 -5.38 21.67
C TYR A 226 7.73 -6.09 21.96
N VAL A 227 8.46 -5.63 22.98
CA VAL A 227 9.68 -6.26 23.47
C VAL A 227 9.32 -7.07 24.71
N GLU A 228 9.28 -8.38 24.57
CA GLU A 228 8.95 -9.35 25.60
C GLU A 228 10.19 -9.63 26.49
N LYS A 229 9.99 -10.03 27.74
CA LYS A 229 11.05 -10.21 28.74
C LYS A 229 12.20 -11.12 28.34
N SER A 230 11.95 -12.12 27.48
CA SER A 230 12.98 -13.06 26.98
C SER A 230 13.75 -12.53 25.75
N ALA A 231 13.41 -11.32 25.26
CA ALA A 231 13.98 -10.75 24.07
C ALA A 231 15.50 -10.64 24.10
N ASP A 232 16.14 -10.87 22.99
CA ASP A 232 17.50 -10.37 22.77
C ASP A 232 17.45 -8.85 22.68
N GLN A 233 17.94 -8.18 23.72
CA GLN A 233 17.84 -6.72 23.83
C GLN A 233 18.56 -6.00 22.69
N GLU A 234 19.73 -6.49 22.25
CA GLU A 234 20.46 -5.87 21.16
C GLU A 234 19.74 -6.05 19.79
N GLN A 235 19.10 -7.20 19.61
CA GLN A 235 18.23 -7.43 18.46
C GLN A 235 17.02 -6.48 18.50
N ALA A 236 16.38 -6.34 19.66
CA ALA A 236 15.25 -5.42 19.83
C ALA A 236 15.63 -3.96 19.52
N LEU A 237 16.76 -3.50 20.04
CA LEU A 237 17.29 -2.16 19.76
C LEU A 237 17.48 -1.90 18.27
N ARG A 238 18.05 -2.86 17.53
CA ARG A 238 18.23 -2.73 16.07
C ARG A 238 16.91 -2.71 15.32
N ILE A 239 15.94 -3.53 15.74
CA ILE A 239 14.60 -3.59 15.14
C ILE A 239 13.88 -2.25 15.33
N ILE A 240 13.83 -1.73 16.55
CA ILE A 240 13.17 -0.46 16.89
C ILE A 240 13.85 0.72 16.18
N GLU A 241 15.19 0.79 16.21
CA GLU A 241 15.92 1.81 15.48
C GLU A 241 15.56 1.80 13.98
N ASN A 242 15.56 0.64 13.35
CA ASN A 242 15.15 0.51 11.96
C ASN A 242 13.67 0.87 11.77
N ALA A 243 12.78 0.34 12.60
CA ALA A 243 11.33 0.54 12.49
C ALA A 243 10.95 2.03 12.62
N LYS A 244 11.59 2.78 13.53
CA LYS A 244 11.26 4.19 13.77
C LYS A 244 12.08 5.17 12.94
N THR A 245 13.37 4.89 12.70
CA THR A 245 14.28 5.93 12.19
C THR A 245 14.68 5.81 10.73
N SER A 246 14.48 4.66 10.09
CA SER A 246 14.86 4.50 8.68
C SER A 246 14.01 5.36 7.74
N ARG A 247 12.71 5.51 8.01
CA ARG A 247 11.79 6.40 7.28
C ARG A 247 10.53 6.62 8.12
N PRO A 248 10.48 7.58 9.03
CA PRO A 248 9.36 7.75 9.97
C PRO A 248 8.05 8.16 9.29
N SER A 249 8.11 8.75 8.08
CA SER A 249 6.95 9.30 7.36
C SER A 249 6.17 8.28 6.51
N VAL A 250 6.25 6.99 6.83
CA VAL A 250 5.52 5.92 6.13
C VAL A 250 4.69 5.08 7.09
N CYS A 251 3.60 4.49 6.58
CA CYS A 251 2.60 3.79 7.39
C CYS A 251 3.08 2.50 8.09
N ASN A 252 4.21 1.93 7.68
CA ASN A 252 4.81 0.77 8.33
C ASN A 252 5.94 1.14 9.34
N ALA A 253 6.14 2.45 9.60
CA ALA A 253 7.03 2.90 10.67
C ALA A 253 6.40 2.61 12.03
N GLU A 254 7.23 2.30 13.01
CA GLU A 254 6.77 2.11 14.40
C GLU A 254 6.27 3.44 14.98
N GLU A 255 5.10 3.41 15.60
CA GLU A 255 4.53 4.57 16.31
C GLU A 255 4.38 4.31 17.81
N VAL A 256 4.25 3.05 18.20
CA VAL A 256 4.10 2.64 19.60
C VAL A 256 5.06 1.51 19.95
N LEU A 257 5.82 1.71 21.02
CA LEU A 257 6.66 0.70 21.65
C LEU A 257 6.01 0.19 22.93
N LEU A 258 5.82 -1.12 23.02
CA LEU A 258 5.41 -1.81 24.25
C LEU A 258 6.61 -2.56 24.81
N VAL A 259 6.87 -2.43 26.11
CA VAL A 259 8.00 -3.09 26.78
C VAL A 259 7.49 -3.86 28.00
N ASP A 260 7.92 -5.13 28.13
CA ASP A 260 7.64 -5.91 29.32
C ASP A 260 8.27 -5.25 30.54
N LYS A 261 7.49 -5.05 31.61
CA LYS A 261 7.94 -4.38 32.84
C LYS A 261 9.18 -5.03 33.47
N GLN A 262 9.35 -6.33 33.27
CA GLN A 262 10.49 -7.06 33.92
C GLN A 262 11.85 -6.64 33.33
N ILE A 263 11.87 -6.13 32.09
CA ILE A 263 13.11 -5.69 31.44
C ILE A 263 13.19 -4.17 31.22
N ALA A 264 12.11 -3.45 31.47
CA ALA A 264 11.99 -2.02 31.14
C ALA A 264 13.12 -1.17 31.76
N ALA A 265 13.45 -1.41 33.05
CA ALA A 265 14.48 -0.65 33.76
C ALA A 265 15.89 -0.82 33.16
N GLU A 266 16.17 -1.95 32.53
CA GLU A 266 17.43 -2.23 31.84
C GLU A 266 17.40 -1.81 30.37
N PHE A 267 16.30 -2.09 29.68
CA PHE A 267 16.17 -1.93 28.23
C PHE A 267 15.98 -0.46 27.81
N LEU A 268 15.09 0.27 28.48
CA LEU A 268 14.73 1.64 28.08
C LEU A 268 15.92 2.62 28.13
N PRO A 269 16.83 2.59 29.11
CA PRO A 269 18.03 3.44 29.08
C PRO A 269 18.91 3.17 27.87
N LYS A 270 19.10 1.90 27.47
CA LYS A 270 19.86 1.53 26.26
C LYS A 270 19.19 2.06 24.98
N LEU A 271 17.87 1.97 24.92
CA LEU A 271 17.10 2.51 23.82
C LEU A 271 17.25 4.04 23.72
N HIS A 272 17.13 4.73 24.86
CA HIS A 272 17.29 6.17 24.92
C HIS A 272 18.71 6.61 24.51
N GLU A 273 19.73 5.91 24.94
CA GLU A 273 21.12 6.16 24.51
C GLU A 273 21.27 6.02 22.99
N ARG A 274 20.61 5.03 22.40
CA ARG A 274 20.73 4.69 20.98
C ARG A 274 20.01 5.67 20.03
N ILE A 275 18.78 6.05 20.35
CA ILE A 275 17.95 6.87 19.45
C ILE A 275 17.40 8.16 20.07
N GLY A 276 17.57 8.40 21.37
CA GLY A 276 16.97 9.55 22.06
C GLY A 276 17.47 10.92 21.61
N ASN A 277 18.60 10.97 20.90
CA ASN A 277 19.09 12.21 20.25
C ASN A 277 18.33 12.56 18.94
N ARG A 278 17.56 11.63 18.41
CA ARG A 278 16.80 11.78 17.13
C ARG A 278 15.30 11.64 17.32
N VAL A 279 14.86 10.89 18.34
CA VAL A 279 13.47 10.53 18.56
C VAL A 279 12.94 11.16 19.84
N GLU A 280 11.83 11.89 19.74
CA GLU A 280 11.07 12.36 20.88
C GLU A 280 10.22 11.21 21.46
N PHE A 281 10.42 10.90 22.74
CA PHE A 281 9.62 9.87 23.42
C PHE A 281 8.38 10.49 24.09
N ARG A 282 7.21 9.83 23.89
CA ARG A 282 5.95 10.06 24.60
C ARG A 282 5.75 8.90 25.57
N LEU A 283 5.91 9.15 26.87
CA LEU A 283 6.09 8.14 27.88
C LEU A 283 4.85 8.00 28.75
N ASP A 284 4.42 6.75 29.04
CA ASP A 284 3.45 6.51 30.10
C ASP A 284 4.05 6.81 31.49
N GLU A 285 3.24 6.78 32.53
CA GLU A 285 3.66 7.13 33.91
C GLU A 285 4.83 6.24 34.39
N TYR A 286 4.83 4.95 34.02
CA TYR A 286 5.88 4.03 34.46
C TYR A 286 7.21 4.29 33.73
N THR A 287 7.17 4.51 32.44
CA THR A 287 8.38 4.74 31.61
C THR A 287 9.02 6.10 31.87
N GLN A 288 8.23 7.12 32.28
CA GLN A 288 8.74 8.43 32.70
C GLN A 288 9.69 8.35 33.91
N ALA A 289 9.51 7.36 34.79
CA ALA A 289 10.40 7.15 35.93
C ALA A 289 11.77 6.53 35.53
N ILE A 290 11.89 6.04 34.27
CA ILE A 290 13.07 5.29 33.82
C ILE A 290 13.92 6.11 32.84
N ILE A 291 13.30 6.80 31.86
CA ILE A 291 14.01 7.57 30.86
C ILE A 291 13.41 8.98 30.70
N PRO A 292 14.20 9.97 30.25
CA PRO A 292 13.68 11.30 29.95
C PRO A 292 12.79 11.27 28.70
N GLY A 293 11.70 12.04 28.71
CA GLY A 293 10.75 12.22 27.60
C GLY A 293 9.56 13.08 28.00
N LYS A 294 8.62 13.29 27.09
CA LYS A 294 7.37 14.00 27.37
C LYS A 294 6.32 13.03 27.90
N PRO A 295 5.43 13.46 28.81
CA PRO A 295 4.28 12.62 29.19
C PRO A 295 3.44 12.28 27.96
N ALA A 296 3.04 11.03 27.83
CA ALA A 296 2.08 10.60 26.83
C ALA A 296 0.68 11.10 27.17
N GLY A 297 0.02 11.75 26.23
CA GLY A 297 -1.42 12.05 26.31
C GLY A 297 -2.25 10.84 25.91
N ALA A 298 -3.55 10.88 26.21
CA ALA A 298 -4.47 9.79 25.87
C ALA A 298 -4.51 9.48 24.35
N ALA A 299 -4.31 10.48 23.51
CA ALA A 299 -4.35 10.33 22.05
C ALA A 299 -3.01 9.87 21.45
N ASP A 300 -1.91 9.85 22.20
CA ASP A 300 -0.59 9.53 21.64
C ASP A 300 -0.50 8.05 21.19
N PHE A 301 -1.24 7.16 21.80
CA PHE A 301 -1.33 5.74 21.42
C PHE A 301 -2.28 5.49 20.22
N ASP A 302 -3.08 6.49 19.86
CA ASP A 302 -4.02 6.47 18.72
C ASP A 302 -3.55 7.39 17.57
N THR A 303 -2.27 7.79 17.59
CA THR A 303 -1.71 8.77 16.65
C THR A 303 -0.67 8.15 15.74
N GLU A 304 -0.86 8.28 14.42
CA GLU A 304 0.17 8.08 13.42
C GLU A 304 0.99 9.37 13.32
N PHE A 305 2.13 9.45 14.03
CA PHE A 305 2.94 10.67 14.11
C PHE A 305 3.59 11.03 12.77
N LEU A 306 4.00 10.03 11.99
CA LEU A 306 4.73 10.21 10.73
C LEU A 306 6.02 11.04 10.87
N ASP A 307 6.59 11.08 12.06
CA ASP A 307 7.75 11.86 12.46
C ASP A 307 8.63 11.07 13.44
N TYR A 308 9.73 11.62 13.86
CA TYR A 308 10.62 11.08 14.90
C TYR A 308 10.01 11.22 16.29
N ILE A 309 8.80 10.71 16.47
CA ILE A 309 8.07 10.66 17.74
C ILE A 309 7.65 9.20 17.98
N LEU A 310 7.86 8.68 19.18
CA LEU A 310 7.55 7.30 19.58
C LEU A 310 6.82 7.29 20.91
N ALA A 311 5.60 6.77 20.94
CA ALA A 311 4.88 6.51 22.17
C ALA A 311 5.41 5.23 22.82
N VAL A 312 5.67 5.25 24.14
CA VAL A 312 6.25 4.12 24.86
C VAL A 312 5.42 3.80 26.10
N LYS A 313 5.07 2.53 26.23
CA LYS A 313 4.30 2.04 27.37
C LYS A 313 4.87 0.71 27.91
N CYS A 314 4.87 0.55 29.23
CA CYS A 314 5.13 -0.73 29.85
C CYS A 314 3.87 -1.58 29.95
N VAL A 315 4.02 -2.88 29.74
CA VAL A 315 2.97 -3.88 29.86
C VAL A 315 3.44 -5.03 30.77
N GLU A 316 2.52 -5.71 31.43
CA GLU A 316 2.84 -6.81 32.36
C GLU A 316 3.26 -8.10 31.64
N ASN A 317 2.70 -8.33 30.42
CA ASN A 317 2.89 -9.58 29.69
C ASN A 317 2.36 -9.46 28.25
N VAL A 318 2.50 -10.54 27.47
CA VAL A 318 2.04 -10.62 26.09
C VAL A 318 0.52 -10.43 25.94
N GLN A 319 -0.29 -10.85 26.91
CA GLN A 319 -1.75 -10.69 26.85
C GLN A 319 -2.14 -9.22 26.96
N GLU A 320 -1.49 -8.45 27.83
CA GLU A 320 -1.71 -7.00 27.91
C GLU A 320 -1.21 -6.29 26.64
N ALA A 321 -0.09 -6.71 26.07
CA ALA A 321 0.39 -6.17 24.78
C ALA A 321 -0.63 -6.40 23.66
N VAL A 322 -1.17 -7.62 23.55
CA VAL A 322 -2.23 -7.95 22.57
C VAL A 322 -3.49 -7.12 22.80
N ALA A 323 -3.91 -6.94 24.06
CA ALA A 323 -5.08 -6.14 24.40
C ALA A 323 -4.88 -4.65 24.04
N HIS A 324 -3.67 -4.11 24.31
CA HIS A 324 -3.32 -2.75 23.93
C HIS A 324 -3.35 -2.56 22.40
N ILE A 325 -2.71 -3.47 21.66
CA ILE A 325 -2.72 -3.47 20.19
C ILE A 325 -4.15 -3.53 19.64
N ALA A 326 -4.99 -4.39 20.20
CA ALA A 326 -6.39 -4.50 19.78
C ALA A 326 -7.19 -3.21 20.00
N ALA A 327 -6.83 -2.40 21.00
CA ALA A 327 -7.50 -1.14 21.30
C ALA A 327 -6.99 0.04 20.47
N HIS A 328 -5.70 0.08 20.11
CA HIS A 328 -5.03 1.27 19.59
C HIS A 328 -4.46 1.11 18.17
N SER A 329 -4.24 -0.13 17.69
CA SER A 329 -3.70 -0.35 16.35
C SER A 329 -4.74 -0.09 15.26
N THR A 330 -4.24 0.36 14.12
CA THR A 330 -5.03 0.42 12.87
C THR A 330 -5.08 -0.92 12.13
N GLY A 331 -4.48 -1.98 12.68
CA GLY A 331 -4.41 -3.30 12.07
C GLY A 331 -3.44 -3.38 10.89
N HIS A 332 -2.39 -2.56 10.88
CA HIS A 332 -1.43 -2.50 9.78
C HIS A 332 -0.28 -3.52 9.96
N SER A 333 0.63 -3.27 10.88
CA SER A 333 1.84 -4.10 11.06
C SER A 333 2.29 -4.08 12.51
N GLU A 334 2.40 -5.26 13.12
CA GLU A 334 2.75 -5.41 14.51
C GLU A 334 3.90 -6.40 14.67
N ALA A 335 4.81 -6.14 15.60
CA ALA A 335 5.96 -7.01 15.84
C ALA A 335 6.08 -7.41 17.32
N ILE A 336 6.51 -8.64 17.56
CA ILE A 336 7.04 -9.09 18.84
C ILE A 336 8.52 -9.41 18.71
N VAL A 337 9.31 -8.97 19.67
CA VAL A 337 10.70 -9.44 19.85
C VAL A 337 10.76 -10.30 21.08
N SER A 338 11.02 -11.59 20.91
CA SER A 338 10.99 -12.60 21.99
C SER A 338 11.77 -13.84 21.60
N ARG A 339 12.33 -14.55 22.61
CA ARG A 339 12.86 -15.91 22.47
C ARG A 339 11.89 -16.97 23.00
N ASP A 340 10.81 -16.56 23.67
CA ASP A 340 9.77 -17.45 24.18
C ASP A 340 8.77 -17.80 23.06
N GLU A 341 8.81 -19.05 22.60
CA GLU A 341 7.93 -19.54 21.52
C GLU A 341 6.45 -19.48 21.91
N GLU A 342 6.12 -19.65 23.19
CA GLU A 342 4.73 -19.56 23.65
C GLU A 342 4.22 -18.10 23.60
N ALA A 343 5.04 -17.13 24.00
CA ALA A 343 4.72 -15.72 23.87
C ALA A 343 4.57 -15.32 22.38
N GLN A 344 5.44 -15.82 21.50
CA GLN A 344 5.32 -15.61 20.05
C GLN A 344 4.01 -16.19 19.50
N ARG A 345 3.64 -17.41 19.93
CA ARG A 345 2.40 -18.08 19.51
C ARG A 345 1.17 -17.31 19.98
N ILE A 346 1.15 -16.86 21.24
CA ILE A 346 0.04 -16.05 21.78
C ILE A 346 -0.10 -14.73 21.02
N PHE A 347 1.03 -14.05 20.77
CA PHE A 347 1.03 -12.79 20.03
C PHE A 347 0.51 -12.98 18.61
N ALA A 348 1.06 -13.95 17.87
CA ALA A 348 0.66 -14.22 16.49
C ALA A 348 -0.82 -14.64 16.34
N ALA A 349 -1.36 -15.35 17.34
CA ALA A 349 -2.77 -15.75 17.34
C ALA A 349 -3.72 -14.62 17.80
N GLY A 350 -3.25 -13.75 18.72
CA GLY A 350 -4.08 -12.71 19.33
C GLY A 350 -4.09 -11.39 18.57
N VAL A 351 -3.05 -11.09 17.81
CA VAL A 351 -2.93 -9.85 17.04
C VAL A 351 -3.59 -10.00 15.67
N ASP A 352 -4.67 -9.26 15.43
CA ASP A 352 -5.43 -9.30 14.18
C ASP A 352 -5.04 -8.12 13.26
N SER A 353 -3.77 -8.05 12.87
CA SER A 353 -3.23 -7.06 11.93
C SER A 353 -2.92 -7.68 10.56
N ALA A 354 -2.77 -6.85 9.53
CA ALA A 354 -2.50 -7.29 8.16
C ALA A 354 -1.14 -8.00 8.05
N ALA A 355 -0.15 -7.57 8.85
CA ALA A 355 1.15 -8.22 8.95
C ALA A 355 1.55 -8.35 10.44
N VAL A 356 1.95 -9.56 10.84
CA VAL A 356 2.43 -9.85 12.19
C VAL A 356 3.84 -10.42 12.09
N TYR A 357 4.78 -9.78 12.78
CA TYR A 357 6.19 -10.10 12.72
C TYR A 357 6.69 -10.73 14.02
N ILE A 358 7.51 -11.75 13.89
CA ILE A 358 8.27 -12.34 14.98
C ILE A 358 9.74 -12.03 14.72
N ASN A 359 10.38 -11.29 15.64
CA ASN A 359 11.80 -10.93 15.57
C ASN A 359 12.21 -10.22 14.27
N ALA A 360 11.34 -9.40 13.70
CA ALA A 360 11.60 -8.62 12.49
C ALA A 360 10.94 -7.23 12.57
N SER A 361 11.49 -6.29 11.81
CA SER A 361 10.98 -4.91 11.73
C SER A 361 9.68 -4.82 10.94
N THR A 362 8.75 -3.96 11.38
CA THR A 362 7.51 -3.64 10.66
C THR A 362 7.78 -3.01 9.29
N ARG A 363 8.99 -2.50 9.05
CA ARG A 363 9.42 -1.89 7.78
C ARG A 363 9.38 -2.85 6.58
N PHE A 364 9.32 -4.15 6.82
CA PHE A 364 9.15 -5.15 5.75
C PHE A 364 7.74 -5.21 5.16
N THR A 365 6.74 -4.54 5.73
CA THR A 365 5.40 -4.45 5.12
C THR A 365 5.42 -3.49 3.93
N ASP A 366 5.94 -3.97 2.81
CA ASP A 366 6.15 -3.21 1.58
C ASP A 366 6.04 -4.16 0.39
N GLY A 367 5.46 -3.69 -0.72
CA GLY A 367 5.26 -4.52 -1.91
C GLY A 367 6.57 -5.00 -2.54
N GLY A 368 7.63 -4.19 -2.51
CA GLY A 368 8.95 -4.58 -3.00
C GLY A 368 9.57 -5.68 -2.13
N GLU A 369 9.53 -5.49 -0.80
CA GLU A 369 10.06 -6.47 0.18
C GLU A 369 9.27 -7.79 0.17
N PHE A 370 7.96 -7.75 -0.14
CA PHE A 370 7.13 -8.95 -0.30
C PHE A 370 7.23 -9.58 -1.68
N GLY A 371 8.11 -9.07 -2.55
CA GLY A 371 8.34 -9.63 -3.88
C GLY A 371 7.23 -9.35 -4.89
N LEU A 372 6.44 -8.29 -4.67
CA LEU A 372 5.32 -7.87 -5.54
C LEU A 372 5.76 -6.87 -6.64
N GLY A 373 7.04 -6.53 -6.71
CA GLY A 373 7.63 -5.55 -7.64
C GLY A 373 7.23 -4.11 -7.29
N CYS A 374 5.95 -3.79 -7.42
CA CYS A 374 5.32 -2.55 -6.95
C CYS A 374 4.18 -2.88 -6.00
N GLU A 375 3.58 -1.86 -5.36
CA GLU A 375 2.37 -2.05 -4.59
C GLU A 375 1.28 -1.04 -4.95
N MET A 376 0.04 -1.51 -4.96
CA MET A 376 -1.13 -0.64 -5.07
C MET A 376 -1.44 0.09 -3.75
N GLY A 377 -0.87 -0.37 -2.66
CA GLY A 377 -1.03 0.09 -1.29
C GLY A 377 -1.13 -1.06 -0.32
N ILE A 378 -1.21 -0.72 0.96
CA ILE A 378 -1.36 -1.67 2.06
C ILE A 378 -2.76 -1.52 2.63
N SER A 379 -3.58 -2.56 2.51
CA SER A 379 -4.94 -2.58 3.04
C SER A 379 -4.96 -3.17 4.44
N THR A 380 -5.70 -2.53 5.35
CA THR A 380 -5.94 -3.05 6.71
C THR A 380 -7.33 -3.66 6.86
N GLN A 381 -8.18 -3.54 5.84
CA GLN A 381 -9.52 -4.13 5.86
C GLN A 381 -9.48 -5.64 5.65
N LYS A 382 -10.53 -6.35 6.10
CA LYS A 382 -10.62 -7.81 5.99
C LYS A 382 -11.29 -8.29 4.70
N LEU A 383 -12.12 -7.44 4.10
CA LEU A 383 -12.86 -7.80 2.91
C LEU A 383 -11.98 -7.66 1.67
N HIS A 384 -11.81 -8.75 0.94
CA HIS A 384 -11.05 -8.95 -0.28
C HIS A 384 -9.52 -8.91 -0.07
N ALA A 385 -8.87 -7.73 -0.13
CA ALA A 385 -7.43 -7.61 -0.02
C ALA A 385 -7.01 -7.13 1.38
N ARG A 386 -5.96 -7.71 1.96
CA ARG A 386 -5.38 -7.33 3.24
C ARG A 386 -3.84 -7.42 3.16
N GLY A 387 -3.15 -6.41 3.68
CA GLY A 387 -1.69 -6.26 3.54
C GLY A 387 -1.29 -5.57 2.22
N PRO A 388 -0.01 -5.69 1.81
CA PRO A 388 0.47 -5.16 0.54
C PRO A 388 -0.30 -5.74 -0.65
N MET A 389 -0.76 -4.87 -1.55
CA MET A 389 -1.57 -5.27 -2.70
C MET A 389 -0.72 -5.28 -3.96
N GLY A 390 -0.50 -6.46 -4.51
CA GLY A 390 0.13 -6.70 -5.80
C GLY A 390 -0.91 -7.06 -6.89
N PRO A 391 -0.48 -7.67 -8.01
CA PRO A 391 -1.37 -8.01 -9.10
C PRO A 391 -2.47 -9.02 -8.73
N ARG A 392 -2.23 -9.91 -7.75
CA ARG A 392 -3.22 -10.93 -7.32
C ARG A 392 -4.44 -10.30 -6.64
N GLU A 393 -4.21 -9.29 -5.79
CA GLU A 393 -5.25 -8.58 -5.05
C GLU A 393 -6.13 -7.72 -5.96
N LEU A 394 -5.70 -7.48 -7.21
CA LEU A 394 -6.46 -6.80 -8.26
C LEU A 394 -7.27 -7.77 -9.15
N THR A 395 -7.47 -9.00 -8.68
CA THR A 395 -8.31 -10.01 -9.35
C THR A 395 -9.46 -10.44 -8.45
N SER A 396 -10.52 -10.92 -9.07
CA SER A 396 -11.62 -11.64 -8.44
C SER A 396 -11.68 -13.05 -9.03
N TYR A 397 -12.81 -13.72 -8.95
CA TYR A 397 -12.99 -15.04 -9.53
C TYR A 397 -14.35 -15.19 -10.20
N LYS A 398 -14.44 -16.17 -11.09
CA LYS A 398 -15.71 -16.69 -11.62
C LYS A 398 -15.72 -18.21 -11.56
N TYR A 399 -16.90 -18.80 -11.66
CA TYR A 399 -17.04 -20.24 -11.82
C TYR A 399 -17.16 -20.61 -13.29
N LEU A 400 -16.35 -21.57 -13.74
CA LEU A 400 -16.52 -22.28 -15.00
C LEU A 400 -17.17 -23.63 -14.69
N ILE A 401 -18.34 -23.88 -15.26
CA ILE A 401 -19.11 -25.07 -15.00
C ILE A 401 -19.25 -25.84 -16.32
N THR A 402 -18.70 -27.06 -16.36
CA THR A 402 -18.70 -27.90 -17.55
C THR A 402 -19.55 -29.15 -17.28
N GLY A 403 -20.54 -29.34 -18.10
CA GLY A 403 -21.43 -30.49 -18.04
C GLY A 403 -21.61 -31.16 -19.42
N ASN A 404 -22.35 -32.22 -19.45
CA ASN A 404 -22.78 -32.94 -20.66
C ASN A 404 -24.27 -33.14 -20.62
N GLY A 405 -25.05 -32.04 -20.80
CA GLY A 405 -26.50 -32.08 -20.75
C GLY A 405 -27.13 -32.21 -19.34
N HIS A 406 -26.37 -31.82 -18.28
CA HIS A 406 -26.90 -31.83 -16.91
C HIS A 406 -28.07 -30.88 -16.77
N ILE A 407 -29.12 -31.35 -16.12
CA ILE A 407 -30.30 -30.57 -15.72
C ILE A 407 -30.53 -30.73 -14.21
N ARG A 408 -31.24 -29.77 -13.61
CA ARG A 408 -31.61 -29.79 -12.20
C ARG A 408 -33.08 -30.18 -12.05
#